data_95f16cb517873f68f042935397b9c6bd
#
_entry.id   95f16cb517873f68f042935397b9c6bd
#
_cell.length_a   1.000
_cell.length_b   1.000
_cell.length_c   1.000
_cell.angle_alpha   90.00
_cell.angle_beta   90.00
_cell.angle_gamma   90.00
#
_symmetry.space_group_name_H-M   'P 1'
#
loop_
_entity.id
_entity.type
_entity.pdbx_description
1 polymer ?
#
loop_
_entity_poly.entity_id
_entity_poly.type
_entity_poly.pdbx_seq_one_letter_code
_entity_poly.pdbx_strand_id
1 'polypeptide(L)'
;MAFKYDTGYLYAKALIGMGYTQVSVTGISSMFSQEEFENDVSIGSTTVYPDVETVKYEAKEYATKQCWHEIRGLRNALLRESDYVTSISIDSGVEVSTAWKTYRPALRDLPSQSDVNNIVWPTHPEGKQVGFNTGSERSNEFF
;
A
#
# COMPACT_ATOMS: atom_id res chain seq x y z
N MET A 1 -1.90 -7.48 6.38
CA MET A 1 -0.58 -6.79 6.47
C MET A 1 -0.81 -5.30 6.29
N ALA A 2 -0.48 -4.52 7.29
CA ALA A 2 -0.65 -3.07 7.21
C ALA A 2 0.68 -2.42 6.81
N PHE A 3 0.64 -1.51 5.85
CA PHE A 3 1.78 -0.65 5.53
C PHE A 3 1.82 0.49 6.53
N LYS A 4 2.96 0.70 7.17
CA LYS A 4 3.14 1.82 8.08
C LYS A 4 3.73 3.00 7.33
N TYR A 5 2.92 4.03 7.16
CA TYR A 5 3.40 5.35 6.75
C TYR A 5 3.48 6.24 7.99
N ASP A 6 4.47 7.11 8.00
CA ASP A 6 4.54 8.16 9.02
C ASP A 6 3.30 9.06 8.92
N THR A 7 2.65 9.30 10.06
CA THR A 7 1.42 10.07 10.14
C THR A 7 1.58 11.49 9.59
N GLY A 8 2.68 12.16 9.97
CA GLY A 8 2.97 13.51 9.49
C GLY A 8 3.13 13.55 7.97
N TYR A 9 3.79 12.54 7.41
CA TYR A 9 3.92 12.40 5.96
C TYR A 9 2.55 12.23 5.27
N LEU A 10 1.65 11.41 5.82
CA LEU A 10 0.32 11.20 5.24
C LEU A 10 -0.52 12.47 5.28
N TYR A 11 -0.51 13.21 6.40
CA TYR A 11 -1.21 14.50 6.50
C TYR A 11 -0.64 15.52 5.51
N ALA A 12 0.68 15.63 5.41
CA ALA A 12 1.30 16.52 4.44
C ALA A 12 0.88 16.18 3.00
N LYS A 13 0.85 14.89 2.64
CA LYS A 13 0.41 14.44 1.30
C LYS A 13 -1.06 14.70 1.05
N ALA A 14 -1.92 14.49 2.04
CA ALA A 14 -3.35 14.82 1.95
C ALA A 14 -3.56 16.32 1.68
N LEU A 15 -2.94 17.16 2.47
CA LEU A 15 -3.03 18.63 2.33
C LEU A 15 -2.52 19.11 0.97
N ILE A 16 -1.38 18.58 0.50
CA ILE A 16 -0.85 18.91 -0.83
C ILE A 16 -1.83 18.44 -1.91
N GLY A 17 -2.42 17.26 -1.77
CA GLY A 17 -3.44 16.74 -2.69
C GLY A 17 -4.72 17.58 -2.73
N MET A 18 -5.07 18.22 -1.61
CA MET A 18 -6.17 19.19 -1.49
C MET A 18 -5.82 20.58 -2.07
N GLY A 19 -4.59 20.78 -2.54
CA GLY A 19 -4.13 22.03 -3.14
C GLY A 19 -3.41 23.00 -2.21
N TYR A 20 -3.15 22.62 -0.96
CA TYR A 20 -2.37 23.44 -0.05
C TYR A 20 -0.87 23.38 -0.38
N THR A 21 -0.16 24.47 -0.14
CA THR A 21 1.27 24.60 -0.40
C THR A 21 2.03 24.96 0.87
N GLN A 22 3.35 24.71 0.87
CA GLN A 22 4.21 25.02 2.02
C GLN A 22 3.72 24.34 3.30
N VAL A 23 3.38 23.05 3.20
CA VAL A 23 2.88 22.25 4.33
C VAL A 23 4.05 21.73 5.16
N SER A 24 3.99 21.96 6.48
CA SER A 24 4.90 21.37 7.46
C SER A 24 4.08 20.76 8.60
N VAL A 25 4.45 19.57 9.02
CA VAL A 25 3.82 18.84 10.13
C VAL A 25 4.88 18.52 11.16
N THR A 26 4.69 18.97 12.39
CA THR A 26 5.67 18.85 13.48
C THR A 26 5.29 17.78 14.51
N GLY A 27 4.02 17.50 14.69
CA GLY A 27 3.53 16.46 15.59
C GLY A 27 3.37 15.09 14.89
N ILE A 28 3.50 14.02 15.67
CA ILE A 28 3.30 12.65 15.22
C ILE A 28 2.21 12.02 16.08
N SER A 29 1.00 12.51 15.99
CA SER A 29 -0.16 11.86 16.62
C SER A 29 -1.08 11.29 15.57
N SER A 30 -1.58 10.06 15.80
CA SER A 30 -2.56 9.42 14.92
C SER A 30 -3.98 9.98 15.08
N MET A 31 -4.21 10.73 16.14
CA MET A 31 -5.53 11.21 16.52
C MET A 31 -5.46 12.70 16.89
N PHE A 32 -5.41 13.54 15.87
CA PHE A 32 -5.53 14.97 16.06
C PHE A 32 -6.99 15.36 16.36
N SER A 33 -7.18 16.16 17.40
CA SER A 33 -8.31 17.09 17.45
C SER A 33 -8.07 18.23 16.46
N GLN A 34 -9.10 19.01 16.15
CA GLN A 34 -8.92 20.19 15.29
C GLN A 34 -7.87 21.16 15.90
N GLU A 35 -7.86 21.34 17.23
CA GLU A 35 -6.91 22.19 17.93
C GLU A 35 -5.46 21.67 17.80
N GLU A 36 -5.24 20.37 18.04
CA GLU A 36 -3.91 19.75 17.87
C GLU A 36 -3.44 19.84 16.42
N PHE A 37 -4.35 19.60 15.46
CA PHE A 37 -4.05 19.72 14.04
C PHE A 37 -3.57 21.14 13.68
N GLU A 38 -4.27 22.19 14.14
CA GLU A 38 -3.90 23.58 13.87
C GLU A 38 -2.60 24.01 14.56
N ASN A 39 -2.25 23.39 15.69
CA ASN A 39 -1.00 23.64 16.40
C ASN A 39 0.20 22.94 15.75
N ASP A 40 0.01 21.71 15.26
CA ASP A 40 1.10 20.87 14.77
C ASP A 40 1.33 20.98 13.25
N VAL A 41 0.39 21.61 12.54
CA VAL A 41 0.44 21.76 11.08
C VAL A 41 0.57 23.22 10.70
N SER A 42 1.51 23.51 9.84
CA SER A 42 1.67 24.84 9.22
C SER A 42 1.39 24.76 7.73
N ILE A 43 0.54 25.66 7.22
CA ILE A 43 0.13 25.69 5.81
C ILE A 43 0.39 27.09 5.25
N GLY A 44 1.58 27.31 4.72
CA GLY A 44 1.96 28.58 4.12
C GLY A 44 1.63 29.78 5.00
N SER A 45 0.93 30.75 4.47
CA SER A 45 0.46 31.93 5.17
C SER A 45 -1.05 31.90 5.51
N THR A 46 -1.71 30.75 5.35
CA THR A 46 -3.15 30.64 5.64
C THR A 46 -3.43 30.62 7.14
N THR A 47 -4.51 31.25 7.53
CA THR A 47 -5.10 31.18 8.88
C THR A 47 -6.37 30.33 8.90
N VAL A 48 -6.78 29.81 7.73
CA VAL A 48 -7.98 28.98 7.59
C VAL A 48 -7.52 27.55 7.31
N TYR A 49 -7.68 26.69 8.29
CA TYR A 49 -7.35 25.28 8.21
C TYR A 49 -8.54 24.46 7.71
N PRO A 50 -8.31 23.38 6.95
CA PRO A 50 -9.37 22.44 6.63
C PRO A 50 -9.84 21.69 7.89
N ASP A 51 -11.02 21.10 7.81
CA ASP A 51 -11.53 20.20 8.83
C ASP A 51 -10.62 18.97 8.96
N VAL A 52 -10.20 18.64 10.17
CA VAL A 52 -9.25 17.57 10.43
C VAL A 52 -9.77 16.18 10.00
N GLU A 53 -11.06 15.93 10.11
CA GLU A 53 -11.65 14.66 9.68
C GLU A 53 -11.58 14.49 8.16
N THR A 54 -11.72 15.58 7.41
CA THR A 54 -11.50 15.59 5.96
C THR A 54 -10.04 15.26 5.63
N VAL A 55 -9.09 15.85 6.35
CA VAL A 55 -7.66 15.57 6.13
C VAL A 55 -7.32 14.12 6.48
N LYS A 56 -7.89 13.56 7.56
CA LYS A 56 -7.75 12.15 7.92
C LYS A 56 -8.28 11.22 6.82
N TYR A 57 -9.46 11.53 6.28
CA TYR A 57 -10.03 10.76 5.18
C TYR A 57 -9.10 10.76 3.95
N GLU A 58 -8.64 11.93 3.53
CA GLU A 58 -7.72 12.05 2.38
C GLU A 58 -6.37 11.37 2.63
N ALA A 59 -5.86 11.43 3.86
CA ALA A 59 -4.64 10.73 4.26
C ALA A 59 -4.79 9.21 4.16
N LYS A 60 -5.93 8.68 4.60
CA LYS A 60 -6.28 7.26 4.49
C LYS A 60 -6.41 6.82 3.04
N GLU A 61 -7.10 7.59 2.21
CA GLU A 61 -7.23 7.33 0.77
C GLU A 61 -5.86 7.32 0.07
N TYR A 62 -5.00 8.28 0.41
CA TYR A 62 -3.64 8.32 -0.11
C TYR A 62 -2.85 7.06 0.31
N ALA A 63 -2.86 6.69 1.59
CA ALA A 63 -2.19 5.50 2.09
C ALA A 63 -2.69 4.23 1.40
N THR A 64 -4.00 4.07 1.23
CA THR A 64 -4.62 2.95 0.52
C THR A 64 -4.13 2.84 -0.92
N LYS A 65 -4.06 3.96 -1.64
CA LYS A 65 -3.55 4.01 -3.03
C LYS A 65 -2.07 3.60 -3.09
N GLN A 66 -1.25 4.06 -2.14
CA GLN A 66 0.17 3.68 -2.07
C GLN A 66 0.34 2.18 -1.77
N CYS A 67 -0.43 1.63 -0.83
CA CYS A 67 -0.43 0.20 -0.56
C CYS A 67 -0.76 -0.63 -1.80
N TRP A 68 -1.79 -0.26 -2.54
CA TRP A 68 -2.14 -0.93 -3.80
C TRP A 68 -1.05 -0.80 -4.86
N HIS A 69 -0.35 0.33 -4.92
CA HIS A 69 0.78 0.51 -5.83
C HIS A 69 1.90 -0.49 -5.51
N GLU A 70 2.27 -0.62 -4.24
CA GLU A 70 3.31 -1.55 -3.79
C GLU A 70 2.91 -3.01 -4.01
N ILE A 71 1.67 -3.38 -3.67
CA ILE A 71 1.13 -4.74 -3.91
C ILE A 71 1.19 -5.11 -5.40
N ARG A 72 0.77 -4.20 -6.28
CA ARG A 72 0.84 -4.42 -7.73
C ARG A 72 2.29 -4.52 -8.23
N GLY A 73 3.20 -3.72 -7.67
CA GLY A 73 4.62 -3.78 -7.96
C GLY A 73 5.20 -5.16 -7.64
N LEU A 74 4.96 -5.66 -6.43
CA LEU A 74 5.43 -6.98 -6.00
C LEU A 74 4.79 -8.10 -6.82
N ARG A 75 3.47 -8.06 -7.03
CA ARG A 75 2.78 -9.02 -7.90
C ARG A 75 3.41 -9.08 -9.30
N ASN A 76 3.68 -7.93 -9.90
CA ASN A 76 4.28 -7.87 -11.22
C ASN A 76 5.70 -8.44 -11.24
N ALA A 77 6.47 -8.24 -10.17
CA ALA A 77 7.79 -8.86 -10.01
C ALA A 77 7.69 -10.39 -9.96
N LEU A 78 6.78 -10.93 -9.17
CA LEU A 78 6.53 -12.38 -9.05
C LEU A 78 6.04 -13.00 -10.37
N LEU A 79 5.21 -12.30 -11.13
CA LEU A 79 4.79 -12.73 -12.46
C LEU A 79 5.98 -12.81 -13.42
N ARG A 80 6.83 -11.78 -13.47
CA ARG A 80 8.04 -11.78 -14.30
C ARG A 80 9.03 -12.86 -13.87
N GLU A 81 9.25 -13.03 -12.56
CA GLU A 81 10.12 -14.08 -12.02
C GLU A 81 9.69 -15.49 -12.47
N SER A 82 8.38 -15.69 -12.61
CA SER A 82 7.81 -16.98 -13.02
C SER A 82 7.58 -17.14 -14.54
N ASP A 83 7.95 -16.18 -15.38
CA ASP A 83 7.74 -16.26 -16.83
C ASP A 83 8.55 -17.39 -17.49
N TYR A 84 9.71 -17.74 -16.93
CA TYR A 84 10.54 -18.86 -17.41
C TYR A 84 9.78 -20.18 -17.44
N VAL A 85 8.82 -20.40 -16.54
CA VAL A 85 8.03 -21.63 -16.47
C VAL A 85 7.26 -21.88 -17.77
N THR A 86 6.70 -20.81 -18.35
CA THR A 86 6.00 -20.91 -19.63
C THR A 86 6.99 -21.11 -20.78
N SER A 87 8.13 -20.42 -20.76
CA SER A 87 9.16 -20.57 -21.79
C SER A 87 9.72 -21.99 -21.84
N ILE A 88 10.07 -22.58 -20.68
CA ILE A 88 10.54 -23.97 -20.60
C ILE A 88 9.47 -24.93 -21.12
N SER A 89 8.20 -24.72 -20.78
CA SER A 89 7.12 -25.58 -21.27
C SER A 89 7.00 -25.58 -22.79
N ILE A 90 7.14 -24.40 -23.40
CA ILE A 90 7.11 -24.24 -24.87
C ILE A 90 8.31 -24.96 -25.51
N ASP A 91 9.51 -24.75 -25.00
CA ASP A 91 10.75 -25.27 -25.56
C ASP A 91 10.86 -26.80 -25.39
N SER A 92 10.42 -27.32 -24.24
CA SER A 92 10.53 -28.75 -23.92
C SER A 92 9.34 -29.61 -24.36
N GLY A 93 8.20 -28.98 -24.66
CA GLY A 93 6.91 -29.66 -24.88
C GLY A 93 6.32 -30.27 -23.61
N VAL A 94 6.93 -30.04 -22.43
CA VAL A 94 6.43 -30.52 -21.14
C VAL A 94 5.40 -29.54 -20.60
N GLU A 95 4.23 -30.05 -20.22
CA GLU A 95 3.14 -29.22 -19.72
C GLU A 95 3.49 -28.53 -18.39
N VAL A 96 3.09 -27.25 -18.24
CA VAL A 96 3.21 -26.53 -16.99
C VAL A 96 2.46 -27.25 -15.87
N SER A 97 3.10 -27.47 -14.72
CA SER A 97 2.48 -28.17 -13.60
C SER A 97 1.24 -27.42 -13.07
N THR A 98 0.31 -28.19 -12.47
CA THR A 98 -0.91 -27.65 -11.88
C THR A 98 -0.64 -26.55 -10.84
N ALA A 99 0.42 -26.70 -10.06
CA ALA A 99 0.80 -25.70 -9.05
C ALA A 99 1.08 -24.33 -9.69
N TRP A 100 1.82 -24.27 -10.79
CA TRP A 100 2.07 -23.03 -11.52
C TRP A 100 0.82 -22.51 -12.25
N LYS A 101 0.01 -23.44 -12.78
CA LYS A 101 -1.28 -23.08 -13.41
C LYS A 101 -2.28 -22.45 -12.42
N THR A 102 -2.17 -22.77 -11.13
CA THR A 102 -2.98 -22.17 -10.07
C THR A 102 -2.37 -20.86 -9.56
N TYR A 103 -1.05 -20.84 -9.32
CA TYR A 103 -0.34 -19.71 -8.74
C TYR A 103 -0.40 -18.44 -9.59
N ARG A 104 -0.08 -18.54 -10.88
CA ARG A 104 0.00 -17.37 -11.77
C ARG A 104 -1.35 -16.68 -12.00
N PRO A 105 -2.48 -17.37 -12.23
CA PRO A 105 -3.80 -16.72 -12.23
C PRO A 105 -4.14 -16.08 -10.90
N ALA A 106 -3.89 -16.75 -9.76
CA ALA A 106 -4.14 -16.17 -8.44
C ALA A 106 -3.35 -14.88 -8.20
N LEU A 107 -2.12 -14.76 -8.70
CA LEU A 107 -1.38 -13.49 -8.69
C LEU A 107 -2.08 -12.41 -9.54
N ARG A 108 -2.57 -12.75 -10.73
CA ARG A 108 -3.28 -11.78 -11.58
C ARG A 108 -4.55 -11.27 -10.93
N ASP A 109 -5.28 -12.14 -10.24
CA ASP A 109 -6.54 -11.83 -9.58
C ASP A 109 -6.37 -11.16 -8.20
N LEU A 110 -5.14 -11.05 -7.70
CA LEU A 110 -4.82 -10.47 -6.39
C LEU A 110 -5.45 -9.09 -6.15
N PRO A 111 -5.49 -8.16 -7.14
CA PRO A 111 -6.14 -6.87 -6.97
C PRO A 111 -7.66 -6.91 -6.85
N SER A 112 -8.30 -8.06 -7.02
CA SER A 112 -9.75 -8.21 -6.78
C SER A 112 -10.10 -8.31 -5.30
N GLN A 113 -9.10 -8.50 -4.43
CA GLN A 113 -9.29 -8.44 -2.98
C GLN A 113 -9.54 -6.98 -2.57
N SER A 114 -10.55 -6.76 -1.73
CA SER A 114 -10.98 -5.41 -1.35
C SER A 114 -10.20 -4.82 -0.18
N ASP A 115 -9.64 -5.67 0.69
CA ASP A 115 -8.93 -5.25 1.88
C ASP A 115 -7.42 -5.25 1.66
N VAL A 116 -6.87 -4.06 1.45
CA VAL A 116 -5.44 -3.85 1.22
C VAL A 116 -4.57 -4.22 2.43
N ASN A 117 -5.15 -4.26 3.64
CA ASN A 117 -4.42 -4.59 4.86
C ASN A 117 -4.34 -6.10 5.11
N ASN A 118 -5.24 -6.88 4.50
CA ASN A 118 -5.35 -8.33 4.69
C ASN A 118 -5.24 -9.08 3.37
N ILE A 119 -4.25 -8.75 2.54
CA ILE A 119 -4.01 -9.42 1.28
C ILE A 119 -3.57 -10.87 1.50
N VAL A 120 -4.32 -11.80 0.93
CA VAL A 120 -3.97 -13.22 0.90
C VAL A 120 -3.13 -13.50 -0.35
N TRP A 121 -1.84 -13.72 -0.15
CA TRP A 121 -0.92 -14.07 -1.23
C TRP A 121 -1.03 -15.56 -1.58
N PRO A 122 -0.98 -15.91 -2.86
CA PRO A 122 -0.98 -17.33 -3.25
C PRO A 122 0.31 -18.02 -2.85
N THR A 123 0.23 -19.33 -2.55
CA THR A 123 1.40 -20.15 -2.19
C THR A 123 2.29 -20.38 -3.42
N HIS A 124 3.56 -20.02 -3.29
CA HIS A 124 4.55 -20.24 -4.36
C HIS A 124 4.79 -21.73 -4.58
N PRO A 125 4.79 -22.23 -5.83
CA PRO A 125 4.96 -23.67 -6.12
C PRO A 125 6.26 -24.30 -5.60
N GLU A 126 7.32 -23.52 -5.46
CA GLU A 126 8.62 -23.94 -4.91
C GLU A 126 8.76 -23.65 -3.40
N GLY A 127 7.68 -23.33 -2.72
CA GLY A 127 7.70 -23.03 -1.27
C GLY A 127 8.37 -21.72 -0.88
N LYS A 128 8.67 -20.84 -1.84
CA LYS A 128 9.21 -19.52 -1.53
C LYS A 128 8.16 -18.68 -0.80
N GLN A 129 8.60 -17.89 0.15
CA GLN A 129 7.75 -16.89 0.80
C GLN A 129 7.39 -15.79 -0.21
N VAL A 130 6.10 -15.55 -0.41
CA VAL A 130 5.60 -14.48 -1.24
C VAL A 130 4.85 -13.46 -0.40
N GLY A 131 4.87 -12.21 -0.84
CA GLY A 131 4.26 -11.12 -0.11
C GLY A 131 5.29 -10.35 0.71
N PHE A 132 4.80 -9.48 1.57
CA PHE A 132 5.65 -8.70 2.45
C PHE A 132 6.03 -9.53 3.67
N ASN A 133 7.31 -9.48 4.08
CA ASN A 133 7.73 -10.12 5.33
C ASN A 133 6.91 -9.56 6.50
N THR A 134 6.15 -10.44 7.14
CA THR A 134 5.31 -10.13 8.30
C THR A 134 6.12 -9.86 9.58
N GLY A 135 7.44 -9.89 9.50
CA GLY A 135 8.35 -9.78 10.65
C GLY A 135 8.59 -8.37 11.19
N SER A 136 8.07 -7.33 10.57
CA SER A 136 7.99 -6.02 11.19
C SER A 136 6.52 -5.69 11.41
N GLU A 137 6.12 -5.62 12.67
CA GLU A 137 4.82 -5.12 13.10
C GLU A 137 4.61 -3.70 12.55
N ARG A 138 4.01 -3.61 11.39
CA ARG A 138 3.56 -2.35 10.83
C ARG A 138 2.08 -2.21 11.16
N SER A 139 1.80 -1.86 12.41
CA SER A 139 0.46 -1.44 12.79
C SER A 139 0.18 -0.09 12.13
N ASN A 140 -0.80 -0.05 11.27
CA ASN A 140 -1.29 1.19 10.70
C ASN A 140 -2.40 1.71 11.62
N GLU A 141 -2.09 2.69 12.45
CA GLU A 141 -3.07 3.31 13.36
C GLU A 141 -4.17 4.07 12.61
N PHE A 142 -4.06 4.18 11.28
CA PHE A 142 -5.05 4.81 10.40
C PHE A 142 -6.18 3.89 9.93
N PHE A 143 -6.04 2.57 10.13
CA PHE A 143 -7.02 1.60 9.60
C PHE A 143 -7.71 0.82 10.72
#